data_e200ff466ebf0c3a118ba20184c48e83
#
_entry.id   e200ff466ebf0c3a118ba20184c48e83
#
_cell.length_a   1.000
_cell.length_b   1.000
_cell.length_c   1.000
_cell.angle_alpha   90.00
_cell.angle_beta   90.00
_cell.angle_gamma   90.00
#
_symmetry.space_group_name_H-M   'P 1'
#
loop_
_entity.id
_entity.type
_entity.pdbx_description
1 polymer ?
#
loop_
_entity_poly.entity_id
_entity_poly.type
_entity_poly.pdbx_seq_one_letter_code
_entity_poly.pdbx_strand_id
1 'polypeptide(L)'
;MKKELVVVQKNSFIRGEFTFLEVRDLKILKLLVSKVNATNKEFEDYYYITKDEVRAFNFNERNIHSYIKRSLRKLSSVFVVVKNDDKEKVEVSLVGKIIYNKKNGIYKVPLSEDLKEYLLDIKDKFTKYKLENLVHLKRKEEIKLYEYFKSISFEIFVISIDNLKTVMEINKKSFDSFFNFHKKLKDTIISINSYTDINVSFKILKSAKQDKNIQFTIKRFEIPKKEILSIEILNLKYENKNIMLNNSIYTLKNVEIQDGYIIASVLSKELNLLGKLKFYSLEDCDGYFKREMVID
;
A
#
# COMPACT_ATOMS: atom_id res chain seq x y z
N MET A 1 -1.18 12.79 17.29
CA MET A 1 -1.08 11.57 16.45
C MET A 1 -1.87 11.79 15.16
N LYS A 2 -1.23 11.68 13.98
CA LYS A 2 -1.98 11.65 12.71
C LYS A 2 -2.79 10.36 12.67
N LYS A 3 -4.10 10.45 12.46
CA LYS A 3 -4.97 9.28 12.32
C LYS A 3 -4.47 8.45 11.11
N GLU A 4 -4.21 7.18 11.33
CA GLU A 4 -3.81 6.26 10.27
C GLU A 4 -4.97 6.11 9.28
N LEU A 5 -4.72 6.38 8.01
CA LEU A 5 -5.72 6.26 6.95
C LEU A 5 -5.72 4.82 6.41
N VAL A 6 -6.87 4.18 6.52
CA VAL A 6 -7.07 2.79 6.11
C VAL A 6 -8.14 2.72 5.03
N VAL A 7 -7.83 2.07 3.93
CA VAL A 7 -8.78 1.78 2.86
C VAL A 7 -9.51 0.48 3.19
N VAL A 8 -10.85 0.52 3.18
CA VAL A 8 -11.72 -0.66 3.32
C VAL A 8 -12.71 -0.65 2.16
N GLN A 9 -12.77 -1.72 1.38
CA GLN A 9 -13.64 -1.81 0.22
C GLN A 9 -13.94 -3.26 -0.15
N LYS A 10 -15.08 -3.54 -0.76
CA LYS A 10 -15.42 -4.88 -1.25
C LYS A 10 -14.46 -5.35 -2.35
N ASN A 11 -14.21 -6.65 -2.40
CA ASN A 11 -13.32 -7.28 -3.38
C ASN A 11 -13.86 -7.15 -4.82
N SER A 12 -15.18 -7.09 -5.00
CA SER A 12 -15.81 -6.83 -6.31
C SER A 12 -15.39 -5.45 -6.87
N PHE A 13 -15.36 -4.42 -6.02
CA PHE A 13 -14.91 -3.08 -6.43
C PHE A 13 -13.42 -3.05 -6.79
N ILE A 14 -12.56 -3.76 -6.03
CA ILE A 14 -11.11 -3.89 -6.36
C ILE A 14 -10.93 -4.48 -7.76
N ARG A 15 -11.74 -5.48 -8.12
CA ARG A 15 -11.71 -6.18 -9.40
C ARG A 15 -12.41 -5.43 -10.53
N GLY A 16 -13.02 -4.28 -10.24
CA GLY A 16 -13.64 -3.41 -11.22
C GLY A 16 -12.65 -2.90 -12.27
N GLU A 17 -13.19 -2.51 -13.43
CA GLU A 17 -12.43 -1.95 -14.54
C GLU A 17 -12.35 -0.41 -14.37
N PHE A 18 -11.16 0.10 -14.05
CA PHE A 18 -10.87 1.53 -13.85
C PHE A 18 -10.20 2.14 -15.09
N THR A 19 -10.56 1.70 -16.26
CA THR A 19 -9.84 1.92 -17.53
C THR A 19 -9.45 3.37 -17.78
N PHE A 20 -10.34 4.31 -17.46
CA PHE A 20 -10.14 5.73 -17.73
C PHE A 20 -9.37 6.48 -16.64
N LEU A 21 -9.08 5.85 -15.51
CA LEU A 21 -8.34 6.47 -14.41
C LEU A 21 -6.84 6.23 -14.54
N GLU A 22 -6.07 7.28 -14.26
CA GLU A 22 -4.63 7.21 -14.13
C GLU A 22 -4.23 6.90 -12.68
N VAL A 23 -2.95 6.59 -12.44
CA VAL A 23 -2.43 6.33 -11.07
C VAL A 23 -2.77 7.44 -10.09
N ARG A 24 -2.79 8.67 -10.56
CA ARG A 24 -3.09 9.87 -9.76
C ARG A 24 -4.54 9.90 -9.30
N ASP A 25 -5.44 9.61 -10.23
CA ASP A 25 -6.88 9.59 -9.97
C ASP A 25 -7.24 8.47 -9.00
N LEU A 26 -6.62 7.29 -9.17
CA LEU A 26 -6.75 6.17 -8.23
C LEU A 26 -6.30 6.56 -6.82
N LYS A 27 -5.15 7.23 -6.66
CA LYS A 27 -4.68 7.66 -5.34
C LYS A 27 -5.64 8.66 -4.67
N ILE A 28 -6.21 9.60 -5.43
CA ILE A 28 -7.24 10.52 -4.90
C ILE A 28 -8.52 9.74 -4.53
N LEU A 29 -8.95 8.80 -5.34
CA LEU A 29 -10.09 7.94 -5.02
C LEU A 29 -9.84 7.14 -3.73
N LYS A 30 -8.66 6.52 -3.59
CA LYS A 30 -8.33 5.74 -2.37
C LYS A 30 -8.18 6.62 -1.13
N LEU A 31 -7.74 7.87 -1.29
CA LEU A 31 -7.77 8.85 -0.21
C LEU A 31 -9.21 9.15 0.23
N LEU A 32 -10.15 9.32 -0.69
CA LEU A 32 -11.57 9.48 -0.36
C LEU A 32 -12.11 8.24 0.35
N VAL A 33 -11.88 7.05 -0.21
CA VAL A 33 -12.32 5.77 0.38
C VAL A 33 -11.76 5.58 1.79
N SER A 34 -10.51 5.97 2.05
CA SER A 34 -9.92 5.84 3.39
C SER A 34 -10.55 6.74 4.47
N LYS A 35 -11.38 7.69 4.08
CA LYS A 35 -12.15 8.56 4.99
C LYS A 35 -13.54 8.00 5.31
N VAL A 36 -13.98 7.01 4.55
CA VAL A 36 -15.27 6.34 4.78
C VAL A 36 -15.16 5.43 5.98
N ASN A 37 -16.11 5.52 6.90
CA ASN A 37 -16.27 4.51 7.92
C ASN A 37 -17.11 3.35 7.36
N ALA A 38 -16.47 2.23 7.07
CA ALA A 38 -17.09 1.08 6.43
C ALA A 38 -18.19 0.40 7.27
N THR A 39 -18.33 0.75 8.56
CA THR A 39 -19.42 0.25 9.43
C THR A 39 -20.68 1.12 9.38
N ASN A 40 -20.61 2.30 8.77
CA ASN A 40 -21.78 3.17 8.61
C ASN A 40 -22.73 2.61 7.56
N LYS A 41 -24.01 3.00 7.65
CA LYS A 41 -25.04 2.66 6.66
C LYS A 41 -25.21 3.73 5.59
N GLU A 42 -24.78 4.95 5.89
CA GLU A 42 -24.89 6.11 5.02
C GLU A 42 -23.53 6.80 4.89
N PHE A 43 -23.32 7.47 3.76
CA PHE A 43 -22.17 8.36 3.59
C PHE A 43 -22.39 9.66 4.39
N GLU A 44 -21.25 10.30 4.73
CA GLU A 44 -21.26 11.71 5.12
C GLU A 44 -21.63 12.55 3.90
N ASP A 45 -22.28 13.71 4.11
CA ASP A 45 -22.64 14.65 3.03
C ASP A 45 -21.44 15.01 2.17
N TYR A 46 -20.28 15.15 2.79
CA TYR A 46 -19.03 15.48 2.11
C TYR A 46 -17.82 14.88 2.79
N TYR A 47 -16.89 14.41 1.97
CA TYR A 47 -15.52 14.08 2.37
C TYR A 47 -14.60 15.22 1.96
N TYR A 48 -13.62 15.53 2.82
CA TYR A 48 -12.76 16.70 2.64
C TYR A 48 -11.39 16.28 2.15
N ILE A 49 -10.87 16.95 1.10
CA ILE A 49 -9.51 16.77 0.62
C ILE A 49 -8.74 18.07 0.78
N THR A 50 -7.58 18.01 1.42
CA THR A 50 -6.64 19.10 1.59
C THR A 50 -5.41 18.94 0.70
N LYS A 51 -4.69 20.03 0.44
CA LYS A 51 -3.42 20.00 -0.30
C LYS A 51 -2.36 19.17 0.42
N ASP A 52 -2.32 19.23 1.75
CA ASP A 52 -1.28 18.57 2.54
C ASP A 52 -1.46 17.05 2.55
N GLU A 53 -2.71 16.56 2.58
CA GLU A 53 -2.99 15.13 2.42
C GLU A 53 -2.52 14.62 1.06
N VAL A 54 -2.73 15.38 0.00
CA VAL A 54 -2.31 14.97 -1.35
C VAL A 54 -0.81 15.07 -1.53
N ARG A 55 -0.13 16.06 -0.93
CA ARG A 55 1.34 16.14 -0.91
C ARG A 55 1.98 14.91 -0.26
N ALA A 56 1.34 14.31 0.73
CA ALA A 56 1.83 13.11 1.38
C ALA A 56 2.00 11.92 0.43
N PHE A 57 1.35 11.94 -0.76
CA PHE A 57 1.57 10.95 -1.82
C PHE A 57 2.83 11.17 -2.67
N ASN A 58 3.76 12.04 -2.25
CA ASN A 58 5.01 12.35 -2.98
C ASN A 58 4.79 12.79 -4.43
N PHE A 59 3.72 13.53 -4.69
CA PHE A 59 3.56 14.15 -5.99
C PHE A 59 4.44 15.40 -6.07
N ASN A 60 5.46 15.34 -6.93
CA ASN A 60 6.34 16.45 -7.27
C ASN A 60 5.62 17.46 -8.20
N GLU A 61 4.53 18.04 -7.75
CA GLU A 61 3.80 19.01 -8.56
C GLU A 61 3.92 20.41 -7.96
N ARG A 62 4.48 21.33 -8.76
CA ARG A 62 4.51 22.76 -8.45
C ARG A 62 3.11 23.33 -8.24
N ASN A 63 2.10 22.75 -8.92
CA ASN A 63 0.70 23.18 -8.82
C ASN A 63 -0.24 22.05 -8.36
N ILE A 64 -0.14 21.69 -7.07
CA ILE A 64 -0.96 20.64 -6.46
C ILE A 64 -2.47 20.91 -6.54
N HIS A 65 -2.87 22.20 -6.56
CA HIS A 65 -4.28 22.57 -6.69
C HIS A 65 -4.86 22.16 -8.06
N SER A 66 -4.15 22.48 -9.15
CA SER A 66 -4.58 22.07 -10.50
C SER A 66 -4.65 20.55 -10.63
N TYR A 67 -3.73 19.86 -10.01
CA TYR A 67 -3.68 18.42 -9.92
C TYR A 67 -4.95 17.83 -9.25
N ILE A 68 -5.26 18.26 -8.01
CA ILE A 68 -6.46 17.79 -7.29
C ILE A 68 -7.71 18.09 -8.11
N LYS A 69 -7.83 19.30 -8.65
CA LYS A 69 -8.98 19.70 -9.46
C LYS A 69 -9.15 18.84 -10.70
N ARG A 70 -8.06 18.52 -11.41
CA ARG A 70 -8.09 17.65 -12.61
C ARG A 70 -8.54 16.23 -12.26
N SER A 71 -7.94 15.63 -11.22
CA SER A 71 -8.30 14.28 -10.79
C SER A 71 -9.75 14.21 -10.30
N LEU A 72 -10.21 15.17 -9.49
CA LEU A 72 -11.60 15.18 -9.03
C LEU A 72 -12.59 15.35 -10.19
N ARG A 73 -12.30 16.22 -11.17
CA ARG A 73 -13.11 16.32 -12.40
C ARG A 73 -13.16 15.01 -13.17
N LYS A 74 -12.02 14.32 -13.25
CA LYS A 74 -11.96 13.02 -13.90
C LYS A 74 -12.86 12.01 -13.18
N LEU A 75 -12.76 11.93 -11.83
CA LEU A 75 -13.59 11.05 -11.01
C LEU A 75 -15.10 11.35 -11.14
N SER A 76 -15.49 12.60 -11.37
CA SER A 76 -16.90 12.98 -11.57
C SER A 76 -17.42 12.76 -13.00
N SER A 77 -16.58 12.38 -13.94
CA SER A 77 -16.92 12.24 -15.36
C SER A 77 -16.76 10.83 -15.92
N VAL A 78 -16.32 9.87 -15.10
CA VAL A 78 -16.09 8.49 -15.52
C VAL A 78 -16.85 7.51 -14.62
N PHE A 79 -17.20 6.37 -15.18
CA PHE A 79 -17.75 5.23 -14.46
C PHE A 79 -16.68 4.16 -14.29
N VAL A 80 -16.80 3.40 -13.22
CA VAL A 80 -16.06 2.15 -13.01
C VAL A 80 -17.01 1.01 -13.31
N VAL A 81 -16.57 0.06 -14.11
CA VAL A 81 -17.37 -1.11 -14.42
C VAL A 81 -17.06 -2.21 -13.41
N VAL A 82 -18.05 -2.59 -12.63
CA VAL A 82 -17.96 -3.67 -11.63
C VAL A 82 -18.84 -4.83 -12.09
N LYS A 83 -18.37 -6.06 -11.87
CA LYS A 83 -19.22 -7.25 -12.06
C LYS A 83 -19.91 -7.54 -10.74
N ASN A 84 -21.24 -7.60 -10.77
CA ASN A 84 -22.06 -8.04 -9.64
C ASN A 84 -21.97 -9.57 -9.43
N ASP A 85 -22.64 -10.09 -8.42
CA ASP A 85 -22.65 -11.53 -8.11
C ASP A 85 -23.29 -12.36 -9.24
N ASP A 86 -24.22 -11.79 -10.02
CA ASP A 86 -24.84 -12.40 -11.20
C ASP A 86 -23.96 -12.29 -12.46
N LYS A 87 -22.74 -11.79 -12.33
CA LYS A 87 -21.76 -11.54 -13.40
C LYS A 87 -22.18 -10.47 -14.41
N GLU A 88 -23.21 -9.69 -14.13
CA GLU A 88 -23.58 -8.53 -14.92
C GLU A 88 -22.57 -7.41 -14.74
N LYS A 89 -22.35 -6.63 -15.79
CA LYS A 89 -21.52 -5.43 -15.73
C LYS A 89 -22.36 -4.24 -15.29
N VAL A 90 -22.00 -3.64 -14.17
CA VAL A 90 -22.64 -2.46 -13.61
C VAL A 90 -21.69 -1.28 -13.73
N GLU A 91 -22.19 -0.17 -14.28
CA GLU A 91 -21.46 1.11 -14.30
C GLU A 91 -21.72 1.88 -13.02
N VAL A 92 -20.66 2.14 -12.27
CA VAL A 92 -20.69 2.77 -10.94
C VAL A 92 -20.11 4.17 -11.02
N SER A 93 -20.89 5.19 -10.70
CA SER A 93 -20.43 6.56 -10.54
C SER A 93 -19.56 6.68 -9.28
N LEU A 94 -18.56 7.56 -9.30
CA LEU A 94 -17.62 7.65 -8.19
C LEU A 94 -17.90 8.83 -7.25
N VAL A 95 -18.10 10.02 -7.80
CA VAL A 95 -18.31 11.24 -7.00
C VAL A 95 -19.36 12.14 -7.63
N GLY A 96 -20.09 12.87 -6.78
CA GLY A 96 -21.07 13.84 -7.19
C GLY A 96 -20.48 15.24 -7.41
N LYS A 97 -21.29 16.30 -7.13
CA LYS A 97 -20.93 17.70 -7.33
C LYS A 97 -19.85 18.17 -6.36
N ILE A 98 -18.66 18.45 -6.88
CA ILE A 98 -17.50 18.90 -6.12
C ILE A 98 -17.60 20.39 -5.79
N ILE A 99 -17.35 20.78 -4.54
CA ILE A 99 -17.30 22.17 -4.08
C ILE A 99 -15.89 22.51 -3.63
N TYR A 100 -15.34 23.60 -4.15
CA TYR A 100 -14.03 24.12 -3.74
C TYR A 100 -14.16 25.39 -2.91
N ASN A 101 -13.64 25.36 -1.69
CA ASN A 101 -13.56 26.54 -0.84
C ASN A 101 -12.19 27.22 -1.00
N LYS A 102 -12.18 28.40 -1.65
CA LYS A 102 -10.96 29.18 -1.91
C LYS A 102 -10.26 29.66 -0.63
N LYS A 103 -11.03 30.02 0.42
CA LYS A 103 -10.48 30.61 1.65
C LYS A 103 -9.53 29.66 2.37
N ASN A 104 -9.89 28.39 2.49
CA ASN A 104 -9.11 27.38 3.22
C ASN A 104 -8.46 26.34 2.31
N GLY A 105 -8.65 26.42 0.99
CA GLY A 105 -8.04 25.50 0.03
C GLY A 105 -8.56 24.06 0.11
N ILE A 106 -9.77 23.84 0.65
CA ILE A 106 -10.37 22.53 0.88
C ILE A 106 -11.36 22.19 -0.24
N TYR A 107 -11.32 20.95 -0.72
CA TYR A 107 -12.35 20.38 -1.58
C TYR A 107 -13.34 19.58 -0.75
N LYS A 108 -14.64 19.84 -0.95
CA LYS A 108 -15.75 19.04 -0.45
C LYS A 108 -16.22 18.12 -1.56
N VAL A 109 -16.17 16.84 -1.34
CA VAL A 109 -16.42 15.81 -2.34
C VAL A 109 -17.47 14.83 -1.80
N PRO A 110 -18.70 14.82 -2.35
CA PRO A 110 -19.66 13.80 -2.01
C PRO A 110 -19.31 12.53 -2.80
N LEU A 111 -19.38 11.38 -2.16
CA LEU A 111 -19.31 10.11 -2.87
C LEU A 111 -20.66 9.81 -3.54
N SER A 112 -20.63 9.10 -4.66
CA SER A 112 -21.87 8.65 -5.31
C SER A 112 -22.59 7.60 -4.46
N GLU A 113 -23.91 7.63 -4.45
CA GLU A 113 -24.76 6.62 -3.82
C GLU A 113 -24.46 5.21 -4.36
N ASP A 114 -24.08 5.09 -5.64
CA ASP A 114 -23.69 3.84 -6.28
C ASP A 114 -22.54 3.12 -5.56
N LEU A 115 -21.74 3.87 -4.79
CA LEU A 115 -20.62 3.30 -4.03
C LEU A 115 -21.03 2.70 -2.68
N LYS A 116 -22.26 2.93 -2.21
CA LYS A 116 -22.71 2.42 -0.90
C LYS A 116 -22.50 0.92 -0.77
N GLU A 117 -22.94 0.18 -1.77
CA GLU A 117 -22.81 -1.27 -1.81
C GLU A 117 -21.35 -1.75 -1.61
N TYR A 118 -20.36 -0.97 -2.08
CA TYR A 118 -18.97 -1.36 -2.08
C TYR A 118 -18.16 -0.85 -0.90
N LEU A 119 -18.66 0.18 -0.19
CA LEU A 119 -17.91 0.91 0.82
C LEU A 119 -18.57 0.96 2.21
N LEU A 120 -19.88 0.67 2.31
CA LEU A 120 -20.63 0.76 3.55
C LEU A 120 -21.22 -0.58 3.99
N ASP A 121 -21.51 -0.73 5.29
CA ASP A 121 -22.05 -1.94 5.94
C ASP A 121 -21.33 -3.24 5.48
N ILE A 122 -20.01 -3.15 5.37
CA ILE A 122 -19.19 -4.24 4.81
C ILE A 122 -18.97 -5.31 5.89
N LYS A 123 -19.49 -6.52 5.64
CA LYS A 123 -19.39 -7.66 6.56
C LYS A 123 -18.43 -8.73 6.06
N ASP A 124 -18.38 -8.96 4.75
CA ASP A 124 -17.59 -10.03 4.13
C ASP A 124 -16.99 -9.62 2.79
N LYS A 125 -16.17 -10.49 2.20
CA LYS A 125 -15.57 -10.34 0.87
C LYS A 125 -14.92 -8.97 0.63
N PHE A 126 -14.23 -8.43 1.63
CA PHE A 126 -13.58 -7.13 1.56
C PHE A 126 -12.07 -7.22 1.76
N THR A 127 -11.42 -6.14 1.41
CA THR A 127 -9.99 -5.94 1.62
C THR A 127 -9.76 -4.69 2.44
N LYS A 128 -8.81 -4.80 3.38
CA LYS A 128 -8.34 -3.72 4.24
C LYS A 128 -6.83 -3.56 4.10
N TYR A 129 -6.36 -2.31 3.91
CA TYR A 129 -4.93 -1.99 3.88
C TYR A 129 -4.68 -0.53 4.24
N LYS A 130 -3.46 -0.21 4.67
CA LYS A 130 -3.03 1.15 4.97
C LYS A 130 -2.81 1.94 3.69
N LEU A 131 -3.35 3.15 3.61
CA LEU A 131 -3.25 4.03 2.45
C LEU A 131 -1.77 4.34 2.09
N GLU A 132 -0.89 4.36 3.09
CA GLU A 132 0.55 4.59 2.89
C GLU A 132 1.21 3.60 1.94
N ASN A 133 0.73 2.37 1.83
CA ASN A 133 1.23 1.38 0.87
C ASN A 133 1.11 1.82 -0.59
N LEU A 134 0.25 2.79 -0.89
CA LEU A 134 0.10 3.33 -2.24
C LEU A 134 1.03 4.52 -2.53
N VAL A 135 1.67 5.11 -1.52
CA VAL A 135 2.43 6.38 -1.65
C VAL A 135 3.51 6.27 -2.71
N HIS A 136 4.30 5.21 -2.69
CA HIS A 136 5.45 5.02 -3.57
C HIS A 136 5.15 4.26 -4.86
N LEU A 137 3.94 3.70 -5.01
CA LEU A 137 3.52 3.09 -6.27
C LEU A 137 3.27 4.17 -7.32
N LYS A 138 3.98 4.07 -8.46
CA LYS A 138 4.03 5.13 -9.48
C LYS A 138 3.19 4.83 -10.72
N ARG A 139 2.71 3.60 -10.85
CA ARG A 139 1.99 3.11 -12.03
C ARG A 139 0.64 2.53 -11.62
N LYS A 140 -0.34 2.64 -12.50
CA LYS A 140 -1.70 2.15 -12.27
C LYS A 140 -1.72 0.65 -11.99
N GLU A 141 -1.02 -0.13 -12.79
CA GLU A 141 -0.93 -1.58 -12.65
C GLU A 141 -0.29 -2.03 -11.33
N GLU A 142 0.58 -1.21 -10.72
CA GLU A 142 1.13 -1.49 -9.40
C GLU A 142 0.05 -1.43 -8.32
N ILE A 143 -0.80 -0.40 -8.36
CA ILE A 143 -1.92 -0.25 -7.43
C ILE A 143 -2.93 -1.39 -7.65
N LYS A 144 -3.35 -1.62 -8.90
CA LYS A 144 -4.32 -2.66 -9.25
C LYS A 144 -3.85 -4.04 -8.80
N LEU A 145 -2.60 -4.38 -9.07
CA LEU A 145 -2.06 -5.68 -8.73
C LEU A 145 -1.83 -5.83 -7.21
N TYR A 146 -1.39 -4.77 -6.53
CA TYR A 146 -1.29 -4.77 -5.07
C TYR A 146 -2.66 -5.02 -4.42
N GLU A 147 -3.69 -4.27 -4.78
CA GLU A 147 -5.05 -4.44 -4.26
C GLU A 147 -5.60 -5.84 -4.56
N TYR A 148 -5.34 -6.35 -5.77
CA TYR A 148 -5.74 -7.70 -6.15
C TYR A 148 -5.08 -8.75 -5.24
N PHE A 149 -3.75 -8.68 -4.99
CA PHE A 149 -3.06 -9.58 -4.08
C PHE A 149 -3.57 -9.48 -2.65
N LYS A 150 -3.90 -8.28 -2.18
CA LYS A 150 -4.52 -8.08 -0.86
C LYS A 150 -5.89 -8.72 -0.78
N SER A 151 -6.64 -8.80 -1.88
CA SER A 151 -7.98 -9.41 -1.94
C SER A 151 -7.97 -10.94 -2.02
N ILE A 152 -6.82 -11.57 -2.23
CA ILE A 152 -6.65 -13.01 -2.23
C ILE A 152 -6.35 -13.49 -0.81
N SER A 153 -7.13 -14.43 -0.27
CA SER A 153 -6.90 -14.97 1.08
C SER A 153 -5.81 -16.06 1.12
N PHE A 154 -5.55 -16.72 0.00
CA PHE A 154 -4.58 -17.81 -0.08
C PHE A 154 -3.14 -17.28 -0.22
N GLU A 155 -2.19 -18.01 0.36
CA GLU A 155 -0.76 -17.72 0.17
C GLU A 155 -0.31 -18.06 -1.24
N ILE A 156 -0.82 -19.16 -1.81
CA ILE A 156 -0.45 -19.64 -3.15
C ILE A 156 -1.71 -19.69 -4.01
N PHE A 157 -1.65 -19.12 -5.20
CA PHE A 157 -2.72 -19.25 -6.19
C PHE A 157 -2.18 -19.21 -7.62
N VAL A 158 -3.02 -19.66 -8.57
CA VAL A 158 -2.70 -19.73 -9.99
C VAL A 158 -3.70 -18.88 -10.78
N ILE A 159 -3.19 -18.14 -11.75
CA ILE A 159 -4.00 -17.30 -12.64
C ILE A 159 -3.46 -17.41 -14.08
N SER A 160 -4.34 -17.37 -15.09
CA SER A 160 -3.94 -17.27 -16.49
C SER A 160 -3.34 -15.90 -16.79
N ILE A 161 -2.45 -15.85 -17.79
CA ILE A 161 -1.83 -14.58 -18.22
C ILE A 161 -2.90 -13.57 -18.67
N ASP A 162 -3.94 -14.03 -19.38
CA ASP A 162 -4.99 -13.13 -19.90
C ASP A 162 -5.82 -12.53 -18.77
N ASN A 163 -6.19 -13.34 -17.76
CA ASN A 163 -6.86 -12.81 -16.57
C ASN A 163 -5.95 -11.85 -15.80
N LEU A 164 -4.66 -12.12 -15.70
CA LEU A 164 -3.71 -11.24 -15.05
C LEU A 164 -3.55 -9.91 -15.79
N LYS A 165 -3.48 -9.93 -17.14
CA LYS A 165 -3.49 -8.71 -17.97
C LYS A 165 -4.76 -7.88 -17.71
N THR A 166 -5.92 -8.53 -17.61
CA THR A 166 -7.18 -7.88 -17.26
C THR A 166 -7.13 -7.22 -15.89
N VAL A 167 -6.63 -7.92 -14.86
CA VAL A 167 -6.45 -7.35 -13.51
C VAL A 167 -5.53 -6.13 -13.52
N MET A 168 -4.44 -6.19 -14.27
CA MET A 168 -3.48 -5.10 -14.41
C MET A 168 -3.97 -3.98 -15.33
N GLU A 169 -5.09 -4.18 -16.03
CA GLU A 169 -5.63 -3.28 -17.07
C GLU A 169 -4.60 -2.93 -18.15
N ILE A 170 -3.84 -3.94 -18.59
CA ILE A 170 -2.82 -3.82 -19.63
C ILE A 170 -3.39 -4.31 -20.97
N ASN A 171 -3.90 -3.40 -21.77
CA ASN A 171 -4.56 -3.71 -23.04
C ASN A 171 -3.76 -3.22 -24.26
N LYS A 172 -2.48 -2.91 -24.11
CA LYS A 172 -1.64 -2.42 -25.21
C LYS A 172 -1.11 -3.60 -26.04
N LYS A 173 -1.21 -3.55 -27.37
CA LYS A 173 -0.62 -4.54 -28.29
C LYS A 173 0.85 -4.87 -27.99
N SER A 174 1.62 -3.91 -27.43
CA SER A 174 3.01 -4.14 -27.02
C SER A 174 3.18 -5.23 -25.95
N PHE A 175 2.12 -5.58 -25.21
CA PHE A 175 2.13 -6.62 -24.19
C PHE A 175 1.54 -7.96 -24.67
N ASP A 176 1.23 -8.09 -25.97
CA ASP A 176 0.90 -9.37 -26.58
C ASP A 176 2.14 -10.27 -26.63
N SER A 177 3.34 -9.67 -26.77
CA SER A 177 4.60 -10.36 -26.57
C SER A 177 4.75 -10.80 -25.11
N PHE A 178 4.94 -12.10 -24.90
CA PHE A 178 5.21 -12.68 -23.59
C PHE A 178 6.43 -12.05 -22.91
N PHE A 179 7.46 -11.74 -23.67
CA PHE A 179 8.68 -11.12 -23.14
C PHE A 179 8.39 -9.74 -22.52
N ASN A 180 7.66 -8.88 -23.25
CA ASN A 180 7.30 -7.54 -22.76
C ASN A 180 6.38 -7.61 -21.53
N PHE A 181 5.41 -8.53 -21.56
CA PHE A 181 4.53 -8.74 -20.41
C PHE A 181 5.30 -9.24 -19.18
N HIS A 182 6.18 -10.23 -19.34
CA HIS A 182 7.00 -10.79 -18.25
C HIS A 182 7.90 -9.73 -17.64
N LYS A 183 8.57 -8.91 -18.47
CA LYS A 183 9.38 -7.79 -17.98
C LYS A 183 8.52 -6.81 -17.15
N LYS A 184 7.37 -6.41 -17.71
CA LYS A 184 6.42 -5.51 -17.03
C LYS A 184 5.94 -6.08 -15.69
N LEU A 185 5.57 -7.36 -15.66
CA LEU A 185 5.15 -8.05 -14.43
C LEU A 185 6.28 -8.05 -13.39
N LYS A 186 7.50 -8.41 -13.79
CA LYS A 186 8.67 -8.42 -12.90
C LYS A 186 8.92 -7.04 -12.29
N ASP A 187 8.92 -5.98 -13.10
CA ASP A 187 9.11 -4.61 -12.62
C ASP A 187 7.99 -4.16 -11.66
N THR A 188 6.75 -4.59 -11.93
CA THR A 188 5.60 -4.31 -11.05
C THR A 188 5.73 -5.04 -9.71
N ILE A 189 6.12 -6.32 -9.72
CA ILE A 189 6.35 -7.10 -8.50
C ILE A 189 7.50 -6.52 -7.67
N ILE A 190 8.59 -6.11 -8.30
CA ILE A 190 9.72 -5.45 -7.61
C ILE A 190 9.21 -4.19 -6.89
N SER A 191 8.42 -3.36 -7.57
CA SER A 191 7.86 -2.14 -6.97
C SER A 191 6.95 -2.46 -5.77
N ILE A 192 6.01 -3.40 -5.92
CA ILE A 192 5.12 -3.84 -4.83
C ILE A 192 5.96 -4.36 -3.65
N ASN A 193 6.91 -5.23 -3.94
CA ASN A 193 7.79 -5.81 -2.92
C ASN A 193 8.64 -4.77 -2.18
N SER A 194 9.01 -3.67 -2.82
CA SER A 194 9.85 -2.63 -2.22
C SER A 194 9.06 -1.65 -1.35
N TYR A 195 7.77 -1.44 -1.65
CA TYR A 195 7.05 -0.30 -1.09
C TYR A 195 5.76 -0.65 -0.34
N THR A 196 5.40 -1.93 -0.24
CA THR A 196 4.15 -2.33 0.42
C THR A 196 4.33 -3.40 1.49
N ASP A 197 3.27 -3.71 2.20
CA ASP A 197 3.19 -4.69 3.29
C ASP A 197 3.08 -6.15 2.81
N ILE A 198 3.38 -6.43 1.53
CA ILE A 198 3.41 -7.80 0.99
C ILE A 198 4.72 -8.09 0.26
N ASN A 199 5.09 -9.37 0.22
CA ASN A 199 6.15 -9.87 -0.62
C ASN A 199 5.59 -10.95 -1.56
N VAL A 200 5.75 -10.74 -2.84
CA VAL A 200 5.21 -11.59 -3.88
C VAL A 200 6.36 -12.19 -4.70
N SER A 201 6.33 -13.50 -4.86
CA SER A 201 7.13 -14.21 -5.86
C SER A 201 6.23 -14.91 -6.86
N PHE A 202 6.73 -15.18 -8.04
CA PHE A 202 5.97 -15.90 -9.05
C PHE A 202 6.81 -16.86 -9.85
N LYS A 203 6.18 -17.89 -10.38
CA LYS A 203 6.74 -18.82 -11.37
C LYS A 203 5.75 -19.07 -12.50
N ILE A 204 6.29 -19.20 -13.71
CA ILE A 204 5.50 -19.51 -14.90
C ILE A 204 5.32 -21.03 -14.94
N LEU A 205 4.07 -21.45 -15.04
CA LEU A 205 3.74 -22.87 -15.20
C LEU A 205 3.73 -23.18 -16.70
N LYS A 206 4.59 -24.12 -17.11
CA LYS A 206 4.60 -24.65 -18.48
C LYS A 206 3.38 -25.58 -18.64
N SER A 207 2.51 -25.30 -19.61
CA SER A 207 1.46 -26.20 -20.03
C SER A 207 1.80 -26.75 -21.41
N ALA A 208 1.39 -27.99 -21.69
CA ALA A 208 1.49 -28.59 -23.03
C ALA A 208 0.57 -27.89 -24.04
N LYS A 209 -0.47 -27.18 -23.58
CA LYS A 209 -1.36 -26.30 -24.35
C LYS A 209 -0.87 -24.86 -24.23
N GLN A 210 -1.17 -24.02 -25.22
CA GLN A 210 -0.70 -22.64 -25.36
C GLN A 210 -1.03 -21.70 -24.17
N ASP A 211 -1.91 -22.09 -23.27
CA ASP A 211 -2.31 -21.29 -22.11
C ASP A 211 -1.20 -21.29 -21.04
N LYS A 212 -0.52 -20.17 -20.91
CA LYS A 212 0.50 -19.97 -19.89
C LYS A 212 -0.17 -19.49 -18.60
N ASN A 213 -0.01 -20.24 -17.53
CA ASN A 213 -0.45 -19.86 -16.20
C ASN A 213 0.74 -19.37 -15.36
N ILE A 214 0.43 -18.51 -14.40
CA ILE A 214 1.41 -18.02 -13.43
C ILE A 214 0.93 -18.42 -12.05
N GLN A 215 1.81 -19.04 -11.28
CA GLN A 215 1.60 -19.26 -9.86
C GLN A 215 2.28 -18.14 -9.08
N PHE A 216 1.53 -17.52 -8.19
CA PHE A 216 2.01 -16.55 -7.22
C PHE A 216 2.12 -17.16 -5.84
N THR A 217 3.12 -16.71 -5.08
CA THR A 217 3.21 -16.91 -3.62
C THR A 217 3.26 -15.56 -2.96
N ILE A 218 2.33 -15.29 -2.02
CA ILE A 218 2.16 -14.01 -1.33
C ILE A 218 2.49 -14.20 0.15
N LYS A 219 3.49 -13.48 0.64
CA LYS A 219 3.78 -13.34 2.06
C LYS A 219 3.26 -11.98 2.53
N ARG A 220 2.49 -11.95 3.61
CA ARG A 220 1.93 -10.72 4.21
C ARG A 220 2.71 -10.39 5.46
N PHE A 221 3.02 -9.11 5.62
CA PHE A 221 3.69 -8.61 6.81
C PHE A 221 2.71 -7.77 7.62
N GLU A 222 2.62 -8.02 8.91
CA GLU A 222 1.85 -7.18 9.83
C GLU A 222 2.54 -5.83 10.07
N ILE A 223 3.86 -5.79 9.83
CA ILE A 223 4.73 -4.62 10.01
C ILE A 223 5.13 -4.07 8.64
N PRO A 224 5.10 -2.75 8.42
CA PRO A 224 5.53 -2.13 7.17
C PRO A 224 6.96 -2.55 6.81
N LYS A 225 7.18 -2.95 5.56
CA LYS A 225 8.50 -3.38 5.06
C LYS A 225 9.60 -2.32 5.23
N LYS A 226 9.22 -1.05 5.21
CA LYS A 226 10.15 0.05 5.48
C LYS A 226 10.77 -0.07 6.88
N GLU A 227 10.01 -0.52 7.85
CA GLU A 227 10.51 -0.75 9.21
C GLU A 227 11.40 -2.00 9.27
N ILE A 228 11.03 -3.09 8.58
CA ILE A 228 11.86 -4.29 8.48
C ILE A 228 13.20 -3.97 7.80
N LEU A 229 13.17 -3.28 6.64
CA LEU A 229 14.38 -2.87 5.93
C LEU A 229 15.23 -1.93 6.78
N SER A 230 14.61 -1.03 7.53
CA SER A 230 15.31 -0.12 8.43
C SER A 230 15.94 -0.85 9.62
N ILE A 231 15.32 -1.94 10.11
CA ILE A 231 15.91 -2.81 11.13
C ILE A 231 17.10 -3.60 10.57
N GLU A 232 16.97 -4.13 9.36
CA GLU A 232 18.10 -4.77 8.67
C GLU A 232 19.28 -3.80 8.52
N ILE A 233 19.02 -2.55 8.14
CA ILE A 233 20.04 -1.49 8.06
C ILE A 233 20.62 -1.19 9.44
N LEU A 234 19.82 -1.12 10.51
CA LEU A 234 20.30 -0.93 11.88
C LEU A 234 21.18 -2.10 12.33
N ASN A 235 20.78 -3.34 12.04
CA ASN A 235 21.59 -4.51 12.32
C ASN A 235 22.92 -4.46 11.56
N LEU A 236 22.91 -4.23 10.25
CA LEU A 236 24.15 -4.09 9.46
C LEU A 236 25.07 -2.99 9.97
N LYS A 237 24.50 -1.91 10.50
CA LYS A 237 25.25 -0.76 10.99
C LYS A 237 25.84 -0.96 12.39
N TYR A 238 25.12 -1.62 13.27
CA TYR A 238 25.42 -1.65 14.71
C TYR A 238 25.66 -3.04 15.28
N GLU A 239 25.31 -4.13 14.60
CA GLU A 239 25.53 -5.49 15.08
C GLU A 239 27.01 -5.73 15.41
N ASN A 240 27.25 -6.38 16.53
CA ASN A 240 28.57 -6.65 17.11
C ASN A 240 29.42 -5.40 17.48
N LYS A 241 28.84 -4.20 17.43
CA LYS A 241 29.51 -2.99 17.94
C LYS A 241 29.28 -2.83 19.43
N ASN A 242 30.24 -2.15 20.07
CA ASN A 242 30.21 -1.87 21.50
C ASN A 242 29.45 -0.58 21.76
N ILE A 243 28.60 -0.59 22.79
CA ILE A 243 27.91 0.56 23.33
C ILE A 243 28.18 0.69 24.82
N MET A 244 28.18 1.91 25.34
CA MET A 244 28.34 2.17 26.76
C MET A 244 26.99 2.43 27.42
N LEU A 245 26.66 1.63 28.42
CA LEU A 245 25.45 1.77 29.25
C LEU A 245 25.83 1.80 30.70
N ASN A 246 25.50 2.87 31.42
CA ASN A 246 25.77 3.01 32.87
C ASN A 246 27.22 2.66 33.25
N ASN A 247 28.20 3.17 32.50
CA ASN A 247 29.63 2.91 32.65
C ASN A 247 30.08 1.45 32.40
N SER A 248 29.25 0.60 31.85
CA SER A 248 29.60 -0.78 31.44
C SER A 248 29.50 -0.95 29.93
N ILE A 249 30.35 -1.80 29.37
CA ILE A 249 30.39 -2.06 27.91
C ILE A 249 29.50 -3.24 27.58
N TYR A 250 28.62 -3.02 26.61
CA TYR A 250 27.76 -4.03 26.02
C TYR A 250 28.02 -4.15 24.53
N THR A 251 27.83 -5.34 24.00
CA THR A 251 27.87 -5.59 22.54
C THR A 251 26.46 -5.74 22.02
N LEU A 252 26.05 -4.97 21.00
CA LEU A 252 24.76 -5.15 20.35
C LEU A 252 24.76 -6.46 19.57
N LYS A 253 23.76 -7.30 19.80
CA LYS A 253 23.61 -8.61 19.16
C LYS A 253 22.57 -8.61 18.04
N ASN A 254 21.46 -7.94 18.24
CA ASN A 254 20.37 -7.92 17.29
C ASN A 254 19.40 -6.78 17.60
N VAL A 255 18.76 -6.26 16.57
CA VAL A 255 17.59 -5.37 16.65
C VAL A 255 16.43 -6.06 15.94
N GLU A 256 15.29 -6.15 16.61
CA GLU A 256 14.08 -6.79 16.08
C GLU A 256 12.82 -6.01 16.48
N ILE A 257 11.68 -6.33 15.85
CA ILE A 257 10.38 -5.83 16.32
C ILE A 257 9.68 -6.93 17.11
N GLN A 258 9.29 -6.61 18.33
CA GLN A 258 8.50 -7.49 19.18
C GLN A 258 7.33 -6.68 19.78
N ASP A 259 6.10 -7.16 19.59
CA ASP A 259 4.86 -6.54 20.12
C ASP A 259 4.70 -5.05 19.77
N GLY A 260 5.11 -4.66 18.53
CA GLY A 260 5.03 -3.27 18.06
C GLY A 260 6.12 -2.33 18.62
N TYR A 261 7.11 -2.87 19.32
CA TYR A 261 8.28 -2.13 19.81
C TYR A 261 9.55 -2.61 19.13
N ILE A 262 10.54 -1.71 19.05
CA ILE A 262 11.87 -2.06 18.59
C ILE A 262 12.67 -2.54 19.82
N ILE A 263 13.13 -3.77 19.76
CA ILE A 263 13.90 -4.42 20.82
C ILE A 263 15.33 -4.61 20.35
N ALA A 264 16.27 -4.02 21.03
CA ALA A 264 17.70 -4.27 20.82
C ALA A 264 18.25 -5.20 21.91
N SER A 265 18.75 -6.34 21.51
CA SER A 265 19.40 -7.31 22.37
C SER A 265 20.87 -6.96 22.54
N VAL A 266 21.32 -6.75 23.78
CA VAL A 266 22.69 -6.34 24.11
C VAL A 266 23.31 -7.34 25.08
N LEU A 267 24.58 -7.70 24.87
CA LEU A 267 25.33 -8.63 25.71
C LEU A 267 26.34 -7.85 26.57
N SER A 268 26.21 -7.94 27.90
CA SER A 268 27.21 -7.40 28.83
C SER A 268 28.55 -8.13 28.66
N LYS A 269 29.63 -7.42 28.46
CA LYS A 269 30.97 -8.00 28.39
C LYS A 269 31.50 -8.47 29.77
N GLU A 270 31.06 -7.82 30.83
CA GLU A 270 31.52 -8.13 32.20
C GLU A 270 30.75 -9.34 32.76
N LEU A 271 29.41 -9.34 32.62
CA LEU A 271 28.55 -10.32 33.27
C LEU A 271 28.16 -11.50 32.35
N ASN A 272 28.45 -11.39 31.05
CA ASN A 272 28.02 -12.31 29.99
C ASN A 272 26.49 -12.57 30.01
N LEU A 273 25.72 -11.53 30.37
CA LEU A 273 24.26 -11.58 30.44
C LEU A 273 23.65 -10.80 29.29
N LEU A 274 22.60 -11.39 28.68
CA LEU A 274 21.83 -10.77 27.63
C LEU A 274 20.78 -9.81 28.24
N GLY A 275 20.85 -8.55 27.88
CA GLY A 275 19.86 -7.52 28.20
C GLY A 275 19.01 -7.15 26.97
N LYS A 276 17.89 -6.47 27.22
CA LYS A 276 17.03 -5.93 26.14
C LYS A 276 16.79 -4.44 26.38
N LEU A 277 17.00 -3.64 25.34
CA LEU A 277 16.63 -2.22 25.29
C LEU A 277 15.37 -2.09 24.45
N LYS A 278 14.41 -1.28 24.91
CA LYS A 278 13.12 -1.08 24.26
C LYS A 278 13.03 0.35 23.75
N PHE A 279 12.67 0.51 22.46
CA PHE A 279 12.47 1.79 21.80
C PHE A 279 11.08 1.86 21.18
N TYR A 280 10.54 3.08 21.05
CA TYR A 280 9.23 3.34 20.49
C TYR A 280 9.28 3.67 19.01
N SER A 281 10.46 4.02 18.47
CA SER A 281 10.67 4.31 17.07
C SER A 281 12.08 3.89 16.60
N LEU A 282 12.24 3.72 15.28
CA LEU A 282 13.54 3.45 14.66
C LEU A 282 14.49 4.65 14.79
N GLU A 283 13.93 5.86 14.75
CA GLU A 283 14.71 7.10 14.92
C GLU A 283 15.29 7.20 16.33
N ASP A 284 14.51 6.84 17.36
CA ASP A 284 14.99 6.79 18.76
C ASP A 284 16.08 5.75 18.91
N CYS A 285 15.92 4.57 18.31
CA CYS A 285 16.90 3.48 18.34
C CYS A 285 18.21 3.89 17.66
N ASP A 286 18.16 4.41 16.41
CA ASP A 286 19.35 4.87 15.67
C ASP A 286 20.03 6.05 16.38
N GLY A 287 19.26 7.00 16.90
CA GLY A 287 19.77 8.15 17.64
C GLY A 287 20.44 7.74 18.95
N TYR A 288 19.91 6.75 19.64
CA TYR A 288 20.50 6.20 20.86
C TYR A 288 21.85 5.54 20.58
N PHE A 289 21.93 4.63 19.59
CA PHE A 289 23.18 3.96 19.26
C PHE A 289 24.25 4.90 18.72
N LYS A 290 23.88 5.95 17.99
CA LYS A 290 24.85 6.98 17.55
C LYS A 290 25.53 7.70 18.71
N ARG A 291 24.80 7.92 19.81
CA ARG A 291 25.35 8.62 20.99
C ARG A 291 26.20 7.71 21.88
N GLU A 292 25.73 6.47 22.06
CA GLU A 292 26.30 5.54 23.04
C GLU A 292 27.37 4.60 22.44
N MET A 293 27.65 4.72 21.12
CA MET A 293 28.70 3.91 20.48
C MET A 293 30.07 4.27 21.04
N VAL A 294 30.79 3.25 21.48
CA VAL A 294 32.21 3.36 21.82
C VAL A 294 33.01 3.27 20.50
N ILE A 295 33.72 4.33 20.17
CA ILE A 295 34.68 4.34 19.05
C ILE A 295 35.94 3.64 19.60
N ASP A 296 36.21 2.45 19.06
CA ASP A 296 37.48 1.72 19.36
C ASP A 296 38.65 2.43 18.75
#